data_be9e46f5597fd33316e076e08916e38b
#
_entry.id   be9e46f5597fd33316e076e08916e38b
#
_cell.length_a   1.000
_cell.length_b   1.000
_cell.length_c   1.000
_cell.angle_alpha   90.00
_cell.angle_beta   90.00
_cell.angle_gamma   90.00
#
_symmetry.space_group_name_H-M   'P 1'
#
loop_
_entity.id
_entity.type
_entity.pdbx_description
1 polymer ?
#
loop_
_entity_poly.entity_id
_entity_poly.type
_entity_poly.pdbx_seq_one_letter_code
_entity_poly.pdbx_strand_id
1 'polypeptide(L)'
;MPDYTLTRSLRLTLSLGGILCGLGVSVLLFADPVMASNAAVGLGEGGRNELSIPRWLYVATGGAAVGASALLAGFVTDRRLISAIHTYHQNWLFSNSHLQRIHICGAVAGGTLFIYALFRGLRGPSLPAINAAIIVVFAGFRAGITMVTYLIGNAWSILSPISFLRRHDHDGVFVYPQRLGRWPAVSGILFLIWIETVSEITTSPRTLAAGLFGYLMFTLTGGGLFGFRNWFNNVDPVTVFFHAYARFAPFTRDRTQLKLSFPGMRLVTASEPTATQTDDPLVSGYDDVALVILLVWELTFSGFVTTTVGAQMLQPLVSGSIPAPVVYGGVLLIGFSVFFLAFVFAGRVACARLRSTRDSSTLIIAFAPSLLAVAVGYHLAHYAGFLISLSP
;
A
#
# COMPACT_ATOMS: atom_id res chain seq x y z
N MET A 1 30.93 11.57 -31.14
CA MET A 1 29.62 12.25 -30.98
C MET A 1 28.69 11.43 -30.10
N PRO A 2 28.90 11.40 -28.78
CA PRO A 2 27.97 10.68 -27.86
C PRO A 2 27.19 11.62 -26.92
N ASP A 3 27.39 12.92 -26.92
CA ASP A 3 26.87 13.75 -25.79
C ASP A 3 25.44 14.31 -25.97
N TYR A 4 24.87 14.28 -27.18
CA TYR A 4 23.57 14.91 -27.43
C TYR A 4 22.38 14.04 -27.02
N THR A 5 22.54 12.75 -26.87
CA THR A 5 21.43 11.82 -26.52
C THR A 5 21.19 11.75 -25.02
N LEU A 6 22.24 11.86 -24.22
CA LEU A 6 22.16 11.84 -22.74
C LEU A 6 21.48 13.10 -22.20
N THR A 7 21.78 14.27 -22.76
CA THR A 7 21.17 15.54 -22.35
C THR A 7 19.68 15.62 -22.70
N ARG A 8 19.27 14.98 -23.78
CA ARG A 8 17.86 14.96 -24.22
C ARG A 8 17.01 14.00 -23.39
N SER A 9 17.53 12.84 -23.03
CA SER A 9 16.86 11.91 -22.11
C SER A 9 16.73 12.48 -20.70
N LEU A 10 17.77 13.17 -20.20
CA LEU A 10 17.74 13.83 -18.90
C LEU A 10 16.70 14.96 -18.85
N ARG A 11 16.59 15.76 -19.91
CA ARG A 11 15.56 16.81 -20.03
C ARG A 11 14.14 16.25 -20.09
N LEU A 12 13.94 15.11 -20.74
CA LEU A 12 12.63 14.44 -20.82
C LEU A 12 12.23 13.83 -19.48
N THR A 13 13.18 13.23 -18.76
CA THR A 13 12.91 12.69 -17.41
C THR A 13 12.61 13.82 -16.42
N LEU A 14 13.34 14.94 -16.52
CA LEU A 14 13.10 16.13 -15.69
C LEU A 14 11.77 16.83 -16.05
N SER A 15 11.36 16.85 -17.33
CA SER A 15 10.08 17.46 -17.72
C SER A 15 8.88 16.56 -17.36
N LEU A 16 8.99 15.23 -17.47
CA LEU A 16 7.96 14.30 -17.02
C LEU A 16 7.85 14.28 -15.49
N GLY A 17 8.99 14.28 -14.79
CA GLY A 17 9.05 14.44 -13.34
C GLY A 17 8.43 15.79 -12.91
N GLY A 18 8.75 16.87 -13.61
CA GLY A 18 8.18 18.20 -13.36
C GLY A 18 6.68 18.29 -13.58
N ILE A 19 6.13 17.61 -14.59
CA ILE A 19 4.68 17.57 -14.85
C ILE A 19 3.97 16.75 -13.77
N LEU A 20 4.50 15.59 -13.38
CA LEU A 20 3.94 14.77 -12.31
C LEU A 20 4.06 15.46 -10.95
N CYS A 21 5.16 16.16 -10.69
CA CYS A 21 5.33 16.99 -9.49
C CYS A 21 4.41 18.21 -9.52
N GLY A 22 4.23 18.86 -10.68
CA GLY A 22 3.32 19.99 -10.83
C GLY A 22 1.87 19.63 -10.59
N LEU A 23 1.43 18.44 -11.02
CA LEU A 23 0.10 17.91 -10.72
C LEU A 23 -0.02 17.56 -9.22
N GLY A 24 0.99 16.95 -8.61
CA GLY A 24 1.00 16.67 -7.17
C GLY A 24 0.99 17.95 -6.31
N VAL A 25 1.79 18.94 -6.69
CA VAL A 25 1.85 20.25 -6.00
C VAL A 25 0.55 21.05 -6.17
N SER A 26 -0.08 21.01 -7.36
CA SER A 26 -1.39 21.69 -7.54
C SER A 26 -2.47 21.05 -6.68
N VAL A 27 -2.52 19.74 -6.52
CA VAL A 27 -3.45 19.07 -5.60
C VAL A 27 -3.18 19.47 -4.15
N LEU A 28 -1.91 19.61 -3.75
CA LEU A 28 -1.50 20.02 -2.39
C LEU A 28 -1.79 21.51 -2.11
N LEU A 29 -1.69 22.39 -3.12
CA LEU A 29 -1.97 23.83 -2.98
C LEU A 29 -3.45 24.16 -2.78
N PHE A 30 -4.35 23.29 -3.24
CA PHE A 30 -5.79 23.42 -3.11
C PHE A 30 -6.40 22.59 -1.97
N ALA A 31 -5.60 21.76 -1.28
CA ALA A 31 -6.07 20.99 -0.15
C ALA A 31 -6.19 21.87 1.11
N ASP A 32 -7.39 22.04 1.60
CA ASP A 32 -7.62 22.45 2.99
C ASP A 32 -7.02 21.41 3.94
N PRO A 33 -6.72 21.76 5.21
CA PRO A 33 -6.13 20.80 6.15
C PRO A 33 -6.97 19.52 6.16
N VAL A 34 -6.36 18.47 5.63
CA VAL A 34 -7.02 17.18 5.36
C VAL A 34 -7.37 16.55 6.68
N MET A 35 -8.64 16.35 6.93
CA MET A 35 -9.08 15.37 7.92
C MET A 35 -8.67 13.99 7.41
N ALA A 36 -7.77 13.34 8.10
CA ALA A 36 -7.24 12.03 7.70
C ALA A 36 -8.36 11.01 7.71
N SER A 37 -8.54 10.26 6.69
CA SER A 37 -9.46 9.15 6.38
C SER A 37 -10.83 9.10 7.12
N ASN A 38 -11.83 8.45 6.54
CA ASN A 38 -13.14 8.23 7.20
C ASN A 38 -13.01 7.58 8.59
N ALA A 39 -12.01 6.71 8.78
CA ALA A 39 -11.69 6.13 10.09
C ALA A 39 -11.19 7.17 11.10
N ALA A 40 -10.37 8.12 10.66
CA ALA A 40 -9.88 9.20 11.52
C ALA A 40 -10.99 10.20 11.87
N VAL A 41 -11.94 10.46 10.96
CA VAL A 41 -13.13 11.29 11.24
C VAL A 41 -13.96 10.62 12.34
N GLY A 42 -14.29 9.33 12.23
CA GLY A 42 -15.05 8.60 13.25
C GLY A 42 -14.37 8.53 14.62
N LEU A 43 -13.04 8.49 14.67
CA LEU A 43 -12.26 8.53 15.91
C LEU A 43 -12.05 9.97 16.42
N GLY A 44 -12.29 10.99 15.58
CA GLY A 44 -12.00 12.39 15.86
C GLY A 44 -13.11 13.21 16.51
N GLU A 45 -14.33 12.70 16.56
CA GLU A 45 -15.47 13.43 17.14
C GLU A 45 -15.41 13.61 18.67
N GLY A 46 -14.39 13.09 19.34
CA GLY A 46 -14.18 13.20 20.79
C GLY A 46 -13.25 14.34 21.24
N GLY A 47 -13.43 15.55 20.73
CA GLY A 47 -12.82 16.77 21.28
C GLY A 47 -11.33 16.95 21.00
N ARG A 48 -10.98 17.39 19.81
CA ARG A 48 -9.61 17.71 19.41
C ARG A 48 -9.33 19.18 19.37
N ASN A 49 -8.21 19.57 19.98
CA ASN A 49 -7.45 20.72 19.52
C ASN A 49 -6.85 20.33 18.16
N GLU A 50 -7.40 20.84 17.09
CA GLU A 50 -6.81 20.69 15.75
C GLU A 50 -5.39 21.26 15.81
N LEU A 51 -4.38 20.41 15.68
CA LEU A 51 -3.04 20.87 15.37
C LEU A 51 -3.09 21.46 13.97
N SER A 52 -3.38 22.75 13.87
CA SER A 52 -3.33 23.47 12.59
C SER A 52 -1.89 23.59 12.16
N ILE A 53 -1.40 22.60 11.44
CA ILE A 53 -0.07 22.69 10.82
C ILE A 53 -0.14 23.78 9.76
N PRO A 54 0.71 24.82 9.82
CA PRO A 54 0.66 25.92 8.86
C PRO A 54 0.84 25.42 7.42
N ARG A 55 0.02 25.89 6.48
CA ARG A 55 0.06 25.49 5.07
C ARG A 55 1.47 25.62 4.46
N TRP A 56 2.20 26.69 4.80
CA TRP A 56 3.56 26.87 4.33
C TRP A 56 4.53 25.73 4.70
N LEU A 57 4.29 25.07 5.84
CA LEU A 57 5.14 23.95 6.29
C LEU A 57 4.93 22.72 5.40
N TYR A 58 3.68 22.43 4.98
CA TYR A 58 3.41 21.37 4.00
C TYR A 58 4.08 21.65 2.66
N VAL A 59 3.95 22.90 2.17
CA VAL A 59 4.56 23.32 0.91
C VAL A 59 6.08 23.25 1.00
N ALA A 60 6.66 23.73 2.09
CA ALA A 60 8.11 23.72 2.29
C ALA A 60 8.67 22.31 2.42
N THR A 61 8.04 21.44 3.20
CA THR A 61 8.48 20.05 3.40
C THR A 61 8.27 19.21 2.13
N GLY A 62 7.12 19.35 1.47
CA GLY A 62 6.84 18.69 0.19
C GLY A 62 7.79 19.17 -0.90
N GLY A 63 7.97 20.48 -1.03
CA GLY A 63 8.92 21.08 -1.98
C GLY A 63 10.37 20.68 -1.71
N ALA A 64 10.77 20.64 -0.44
CA ALA A 64 12.09 20.18 -0.04
C ALA A 64 12.33 18.69 -0.38
N ALA A 65 11.33 17.83 -0.14
CA ALA A 65 11.41 16.42 -0.48
C ALA A 65 11.56 16.19 -1.99
N VAL A 66 10.75 16.90 -2.79
CA VAL A 66 10.82 16.84 -4.26
C VAL A 66 12.16 17.40 -4.76
N GLY A 67 12.58 18.55 -4.24
CA GLY A 67 13.86 19.18 -4.59
C GLY A 67 15.06 18.28 -4.24
N ALA A 68 15.07 17.69 -3.03
CA ALA A 68 16.11 16.75 -2.62
C ALA A 68 16.12 15.49 -3.51
N SER A 69 14.96 14.94 -3.87
CA SER A 69 14.87 13.80 -4.77
C SER A 69 15.41 14.12 -6.16
N ALA A 70 15.08 15.30 -6.71
CA ALA A 70 15.57 15.75 -8.00
C ALA A 70 17.10 15.99 -7.99
N LEU A 71 17.63 16.60 -6.91
CA LEU A 71 19.07 16.78 -6.73
C LEU A 71 19.78 15.43 -6.62
N LEU A 72 19.28 14.49 -5.81
CA LEU A 72 19.85 13.15 -5.71
C LEU A 72 19.88 12.46 -7.07
N ALA A 73 18.77 12.50 -7.82
CA ALA A 73 18.70 11.92 -9.16
C ALA A 73 19.67 12.57 -10.15
N GLY A 74 19.93 13.89 -10.00
CA GLY A 74 20.88 14.63 -10.84
C GLY A 74 22.35 14.41 -10.49
N PHE A 75 22.68 14.25 -9.22
CA PHE A 75 24.07 14.14 -8.74
C PHE A 75 24.55 12.70 -8.57
N VAL A 76 23.65 11.74 -8.27
CA VAL A 76 24.01 10.32 -8.10
C VAL A 76 24.03 9.65 -9.47
N THR A 77 25.11 9.88 -10.24
CA THR A 77 25.30 9.29 -11.57
C THR A 77 26.39 8.19 -11.59
N ASP A 78 27.13 8.04 -10.51
CA ASP A 78 28.16 7.01 -10.41
C ASP A 78 27.51 5.61 -10.25
N ARG A 79 27.61 4.83 -11.33
CA ARG A 79 27.09 3.46 -11.36
C ARG A 79 27.74 2.53 -10.33
N ARG A 80 29.01 2.78 -9.95
CA ARG A 80 29.70 1.97 -8.94
C ARG A 80 29.12 2.23 -7.55
N LEU A 81 28.89 3.51 -7.23
CA LEU A 81 28.24 3.89 -5.98
C LEU A 81 26.82 3.32 -5.90
N ILE A 82 26.04 3.46 -6.95
CA ILE A 82 24.68 2.91 -7.04
C ILE A 82 24.71 1.40 -6.85
N SER A 83 25.59 0.68 -7.55
CA SER A 83 25.75 -0.77 -7.41
C SER A 83 26.19 -1.17 -5.99
N ALA A 84 27.12 -0.44 -5.39
CA ALA A 84 27.59 -0.72 -4.02
C ALA A 84 26.45 -0.54 -2.99
N ILE A 85 25.62 0.48 -3.15
CA ILE A 85 24.43 0.69 -2.30
C ILE A 85 23.41 -0.44 -2.49
N HIS A 86 23.16 -0.85 -3.73
CA HIS A 86 22.19 -1.92 -4.06
C HIS A 86 22.63 -3.30 -3.59
N THR A 87 23.93 -3.56 -3.60
CA THR A 87 24.47 -4.85 -3.15
C THR A 87 24.76 -4.89 -1.65
N TYR A 88 24.66 -3.73 -0.96
CA TYR A 88 24.90 -3.68 0.47
C TYR A 88 23.81 -4.44 1.23
N HIS A 89 24.22 -5.49 1.95
CA HIS A 89 23.36 -6.21 2.88
C HIS A 89 24.19 -6.79 4.03
N GLN A 90 23.60 -6.79 5.21
CA GLN A 90 24.12 -7.50 6.38
C GLN A 90 23.27 -8.73 6.65
N ASN A 91 23.91 -9.87 6.83
CA ASN A 91 23.25 -11.12 7.12
C ASN A 91 23.43 -11.47 8.61
N TRP A 92 22.32 -11.70 9.27
CA TRP A 92 22.31 -12.21 10.64
C TRP A 92 21.74 -13.63 10.65
N LEU A 93 22.51 -14.55 11.21
CA LEU A 93 22.08 -15.94 11.36
C LEU A 93 21.21 -16.06 12.62
N PHE A 94 20.00 -16.52 12.45
CA PHE A 94 19.11 -16.85 13.56
C PHE A 94 18.86 -18.36 13.56
N SER A 95 18.81 -18.94 14.75
CA SER A 95 18.37 -20.34 14.88
C SER A 95 16.93 -20.49 14.38
N ASN A 96 16.67 -21.50 13.59
CA ASN A 96 15.33 -21.81 13.09
C ASN A 96 14.30 -21.94 14.24
N SER A 97 14.71 -22.45 15.40
CA SER A 97 13.87 -22.57 16.57
C SER A 97 13.40 -21.21 17.12
N HIS A 98 14.29 -20.20 17.14
CA HIS A 98 13.92 -18.85 17.59
C HIS A 98 12.93 -18.19 16.60
N LEU A 99 13.20 -18.30 15.31
CA LEU A 99 12.31 -17.76 14.28
C LEU A 99 10.93 -18.45 14.31
N GLN A 100 10.89 -19.75 14.51
CA GLN A 100 9.63 -20.48 14.64
C GLN A 100 8.85 -20.06 15.89
N ARG A 101 9.51 -19.86 17.03
CA ARG A 101 8.89 -19.36 18.26
C ARG A 101 8.28 -17.96 18.05
N ILE A 102 9.01 -17.04 17.41
CA ILE A 102 8.52 -15.69 17.08
C ILE A 102 7.25 -15.79 16.25
N HIS A 103 7.20 -16.64 15.23
CA HIS A 103 6.01 -16.83 14.41
C HIS A 103 4.84 -17.43 15.19
N ILE A 104 5.08 -18.41 16.05
CA ILE A 104 4.02 -19.02 16.88
C ILE A 104 3.48 -17.98 17.86
N CYS A 105 4.35 -17.31 18.61
CA CYS A 105 3.94 -16.27 19.55
C CYS A 105 3.20 -15.13 18.84
N GLY A 106 3.67 -14.70 17.68
CA GLY A 106 3.01 -13.66 16.88
C GLY A 106 1.64 -14.09 16.37
N ALA A 107 1.50 -15.32 15.85
CA ALA A 107 0.23 -15.85 15.39
C ALA A 107 -0.78 -16.00 16.55
N VAL A 108 -0.33 -16.43 17.73
CA VAL A 108 -1.16 -16.49 18.93
C VAL A 108 -1.58 -15.08 19.36
N ALA A 109 -0.65 -14.14 19.42
CA ALA A 109 -0.94 -12.74 19.76
C ALA A 109 -1.95 -12.12 18.78
N GLY A 110 -1.72 -12.29 17.47
CA GLY A 110 -2.61 -11.79 16.43
C GLY A 110 -3.98 -12.45 16.46
N GLY A 111 -4.04 -13.77 16.71
CA GLY A 111 -5.30 -14.51 16.89
C GLY A 111 -6.09 -14.03 18.12
N THR A 112 -5.40 -13.83 19.24
CA THR A 112 -6.00 -13.28 20.46
C THR A 112 -6.53 -11.88 20.23
N LEU A 113 -5.76 -11.02 19.54
CA LEU A 113 -6.17 -9.65 19.20
C LEU A 113 -7.38 -9.64 18.25
N PHE A 114 -7.41 -10.56 17.28
CA PHE A 114 -8.54 -10.72 16.35
C PHE A 114 -9.82 -11.15 17.08
N ILE A 115 -9.73 -12.17 17.95
CA ILE A 115 -10.86 -12.63 18.77
C ILE A 115 -11.32 -11.51 19.72
N TYR A 116 -10.37 -10.78 20.32
CA TYR A 116 -10.67 -9.65 21.17
C TYR A 116 -11.40 -8.54 20.42
N ALA A 117 -10.96 -8.21 19.20
CA ALA A 117 -11.64 -7.24 18.34
C ALA A 117 -13.07 -7.69 17.99
N LEU A 118 -13.29 -8.97 17.63
CA LEU A 118 -14.63 -9.51 17.41
C LEU A 118 -15.51 -9.39 18.65
N PHE A 119 -15.01 -9.80 19.82
CA PHE A 119 -15.75 -9.72 21.07
C PHE A 119 -16.12 -8.28 21.43
N ARG A 120 -15.15 -7.34 21.34
CA ARG A 120 -15.37 -5.93 21.64
C ARG A 120 -16.28 -5.24 20.63
N GLY A 121 -16.24 -5.66 19.36
CA GLY A 121 -17.17 -5.18 18.34
C GLY A 121 -18.62 -5.60 18.64
N LEU A 122 -18.83 -6.83 19.13
CA LEU A 122 -20.18 -7.35 19.44
C LEU A 122 -20.70 -6.88 20.81
N ARG A 123 -19.85 -6.74 21.81
CA ARG A 123 -20.22 -6.51 23.22
C ARG A 123 -19.67 -5.22 23.82
N GLY A 124 -18.83 -4.49 23.08
CA GLY A 124 -18.22 -3.25 23.54
C GLY A 124 -19.16 -2.03 23.46
N PRO A 125 -18.66 -0.86 23.89
CA PRO A 125 -19.38 0.40 23.77
C PRO A 125 -19.73 0.69 22.30
N SER A 126 -20.88 1.32 22.07
CA SER A 126 -21.29 1.71 20.71
C SER A 126 -20.51 2.92 20.19
N LEU A 127 -19.91 3.74 21.06
CA LEU A 127 -19.13 4.92 20.68
C LEU A 127 -17.80 4.51 20.04
N PRO A 128 -17.52 4.86 18.78
CA PRO A 128 -16.32 4.43 18.04
C PRO A 128 -15.00 4.78 18.74
N ALA A 129 -14.90 6.01 19.26
CA ALA A 129 -13.68 6.54 19.86
C ALA A 129 -13.16 5.77 21.07
N ILE A 130 -14.03 5.05 21.78
CA ILE A 130 -13.69 4.24 22.95
C ILE A 130 -13.86 2.73 22.71
N ASN A 131 -14.31 2.33 21.52
CA ASN A 131 -14.45 0.91 21.21
C ASN A 131 -13.12 0.31 20.76
N ALA A 132 -12.63 -0.66 21.52
CA ALA A 132 -11.34 -1.28 21.24
C ALA A 132 -11.27 -1.99 19.87
N ALA A 133 -12.39 -2.50 19.31
CA ALA A 133 -12.38 -3.11 17.99
C ALA A 133 -12.06 -2.08 16.90
N ILE A 134 -12.68 -0.91 16.95
CA ILE A 134 -12.43 0.20 16.01
C ILE A 134 -10.97 0.67 16.12
N ILE A 135 -10.49 0.89 17.35
CA ILE A 135 -9.11 1.33 17.59
C ILE A 135 -8.10 0.29 17.10
N VAL A 136 -8.30 -0.98 17.43
CA VAL A 136 -7.38 -2.07 17.02
C VAL A 136 -7.34 -2.21 15.51
N VAL A 137 -8.47 -2.14 14.82
CA VAL A 137 -8.50 -2.35 13.37
C VAL A 137 -7.98 -1.11 12.63
N PHE A 138 -8.47 0.07 12.93
CA PHE A 138 -8.11 1.26 12.14
C PHE A 138 -6.81 1.92 12.59
N ALA A 139 -6.61 2.14 13.88
CA ALA A 139 -5.37 2.72 14.38
C ALA A 139 -4.25 1.67 14.49
N GLY A 140 -4.54 0.51 15.07
CA GLY A 140 -3.54 -0.54 15.27
C GLY A 140 -3.15 -1.22 13.97
N PHE A 141 -4.12 -1.79 13.25
CA PHE A 141 -3.84 -2.63 12.09
C PHE A 141 -3.60 -1.80 10.82
N ARG A 142 -4.59 -0.99 10.40
CA ARG A 142 -4.50 -0.24 9.15
C ARG A 142 -3.37 0.79 9.15
N ALA A 143 -3.18 1.53 10.23
CA ALA A 143 -2.10 2.49 10.35
C ALA A 143 -0.82 1.86 10.92
N GLY A 144 -0.86 1.36 12.16
CA GLY A 144 0.33 0.94 12.89
C GLY A 144 1.04 -0.25 12.30
N ILE A 145 0.35 -1.38 12.08
CA ILE A 145 0.97 -2.60 11.53
C ILE A 145 1.45 -2.36 10.09
N THR A 146 0.73 -1.55 9.30
CA THR A 146 1.19 -1.17 7.96
C THR A 146 2.50 -0.38 8.03
N MET A 147 2.63 0.58 8.95
CA MET A 147 3.89 1.32 9.16
C MET A 147 5.03 0.38 9.58
N VAL A 148 4.80 -0.49 10.57
CA VAL A 148 5.79 -1.49 10.98
C VAL A 148 6.21 -2.37 9.82
N THR A 149 5.28 -2.71 8.92
CA THR A 149 5.55 -3.57 7.78
C THR A 149 6.52 -2.96 6.79
N TYR A 150 6.42 -1.69 6.45
CA TYR A 150 7.36 -1.08 5.51
C TYR A 150 8.58 -0.41 6.19
N LEU A 151 8.51 -0.04 7.46
CA LEU A 151 9.66 0.51 8.20
C LEU A 151 10.59 -0.55 8.76
N ILE A 152 10.07 -1.73 9.10
CA ILE A 152 10.84 -2.80 9.74
C ILE A 152 10.85 -4.03 8.84
N GLY A 153 9.69 -4.71 8.69
CA GLY A 153 9.56 -5.96 7.96
C GLY A 153 8.13 -6.47 7.99
N ASN A 154 7.83 -7.52 7.24
CA ASN A 154 6.47 -8.04 7.10
C ASN A 154 5.86 -8.49 8.45
N ALA A 155 5.28 -7.54 9.17
CA ALA A 155 4.64 -7.78 10.46
C ALA A 155 3.40 -8.68 10.31
N TRP A 156 2.66 -8.57 9.20
CA TRP A 156 1.48 -9.40 8.95
C TRP A 156 1.82 -10.88 8.83
N SER A 157 2.96 -11.22 8.24
CA SER A 157 3.40 -12.62 8.15
C SER A 157 3.63 -13.28 9.52
N ILE A 158 3.86 -12.47 10.55
CA ILE A 158 4.08 -12.91 11.94
C ILE A 158 2.76 -12.91 12.71
N LEU A 159 1.96 -11.85 12.57
CA LEU A 159 0.74 -11.62 13.34
C LEU A 159 -0.51 -12.31 12.78
N SER A 160 -0.51 -12.68 11.48
CA SER A 160 -1.68 -13.32 10.89
C SER A 160 -1.98 -14.67 11.55
N PRO A 161 -3.15 -14.84 12.19
CA PRO A 161 -3.50 -16.09 12.87
C PRO A 161 -3.70 -17.23 11.89
N ILE A 162 -3.98 -16.91 10.62
CA ILE A 162 -4.29 -17.88 9.57
C ILE A 162 -3.02 -18.24 8.78
N SER A 163 -1.93 -17.47 8.95
CA SER A 163 -0.68 -17.70 8.21
C SER A 163 -0.07 -19.10 8.44
N PHE A 164 -0.41 -19.73 9.57
CA PHE A 164 0.07 -21.07 9.86
C PHE A 164 -0.59 -22.13 8.93
N LEU A 165 -1.81 -21.91 8.44
CA LEU A 165 -2.48 -22.79 7.49
C LEU A 165 -1.74 -22.86 6.16
N ARG A 166 -1.00 -21.81 5.80
CA ARG A 166 -0.11 -21.81 4.62
C ARG A 166 1.01 -22.84 4.70
N ARG A 167 1.40 -23.27 5.91
CA ARG A 167 2.45 -24.28 6.12
C ARG A 167 1.92 -25.71 5.98
N HIS A 168 0.63 -25.91 6.19
CA HIS A 168 -0.08 -27.18 6.04
C HIS A 168 -0.88 -27.16 4.74
N ASP A 169 -0.24 -26.66 3.67
CA ASP A 169 -0.86 -26.44 2.37
C ASP A 169 -1.32 -27.80 1.82
N HIS A 170 -2.62 -27.90 1.62
CA HIS A 170 -3.23 -28.96 0.85
C HIS A 170 -3.48 -28.43 -0.55
N ASP A 171 -3.32 -29.27 -1.55
CA ASP A 171 -3.84 -28.96 -2.88
C ASP A 171 -5.33 -28.67 -2.72
N GLY A 172 -5.74 -27.45 -3.11
CA GLY A 172 -7.15 -27.05 -3.01
C GLY A 172 -8.06 -27.98 -3.81
N VAL A 173 -9.37 -27.92 -3.54
CA VAL A 173 -10.38 -28.68 -4.31
C VAL A 173 -10.34 -28.30 -5.79
N PHE A 174 -10.03 -27.03 -6.08
CA PHE A 174 -9.93 -26.47 -7.42
C PHE A 174 -8.54 -25.93 -7.70
N VAL A 175 -8.07 -26.10 -8.93
CA VAL A 175 -6.82 -25.48 -9.39
C VAL A 175 -7.06 -23.98 -9.59
N TYR A 176 -6.23 -23.15 -8.97
CA TYR A 176 -6.30 -21.70 -9.16
C TYR A 176 -5.92 -21.32 -10.61
N PRO A 177 -6.76 -20.56 -11.33
CA PRO A 177 -6.48 -20.16 -12.70
C PRO A 177 -5.34 -19.13 -12.74
N GLN A 178 -4.13 -19.56 -13.12
CA GLN A 178 -2.92 -18.71 -13.13
C GLN A 178 -3.07 -17.44 -13.98
N ARG A 179 -3.99 -17.44 -14.96
CA ARG A 179 -4.29 -16.27 -15.81
C ARG A 179 -4.89 -15.10 -15.02
N LEU A 180 -5.50 -15.37 -13.88
CA LEU A 180 -6.06 -14.33 -13.02
C LEU A 180 -4.98 -13.56 -12.26
N GLY A 181 -3.78 -14.15 -12.05
CA GLY A 181 -2.72 -13.51 -11.29
C GLY A 181 -3.25 -12.92 -9.98
N ARG A 182 -2.91 -11.66 -9.70
CA ARG A 182 -3.36 -10.91 -8.51
C ARG A 182 -4.58 -10.02 -8.73
N TRP A 183 -5.25 -10.09 -9.89
CA TRP A 183 -6.47 -9.30 -10.15
C TRP A 183 -7.56 -9.50 -9.11
N PRO A 184 -7.80 -10.72 -8.54
CA PRO A 184 -8.76 -10.90 -7.47
C PRO A 184 -8.38 -10.11 -6.19
N ALA A 185 -7.09 -10.06 -5.82
CA ALA A 185 -6.65 -9.25 -4.69
C ALA A 185 -6.82 -7.75 -4.96
N VAL A 186 -6.51 -7.27 -6.17
CA VAL A 186 -6.75 -5.88 -6.59
C VAL A 186 -8.24 -5.53 -6.44
N SER A 187 -9.12 -6.40 -6.95
CA SER A 187 -10.58 -6.22 -6.81
C SER A 187 -11.02 -6.26 -5.35
N GLY A 188 -10.43 -7.15 -4.54
CA GLY A 188 -10.70 -7.24 -3.11
C GLY A 188 -10.29 -5.99 -2.35
N ILE A 189 -9.13 -5.39 -2.66
CA ILE A 189 -8.69 -4.13 -2.05
C ILE A 189 -9.63 -2.98 -2.46
N LEU A 190 -9.99 -2.87 -3.74
CA LEU A 190 -10.98 -1.88 -4.20
C LEU A 190 -12.32 -2.03 -3.45
N PHE A 191 -12.77 -3.26 -3.25
CA PHE A 191 -13.99 -3.54 -2.50
C PHE A 191 -13.87 -3.14 -1.02
N LEU A 192 -12.73 -3.39 -0.38
CA LEU A 192 -12.49 -2.97 1.01
C LEU A 192 -12.47 -1.45 1.15
N ILE A 193 -11.84 -0.73 0.23
CA ILE A 193 -11.83 0.74 0.18
C ILE A 193 -13.25 1.27 -0.01
N TRP A 194 -14.01 0.67 -0.92
CA TRP A 194 -15.40 1.05 -1.18
C TRP A 194 -16.28 0.86 0.07
N ILE A 195 -16.23 -0.32 0.71
CA ILE A 195 -16.98 -0.60 1.94
C ILE A 195 -16.59 0.39 3.05
N GLU A 196 -15.29 0.66 3.24
CA GLU A 196 -14.82 1.64 4.23
C GLU A 196 -15.42 3.04 3.99
N THR A 197 -15.61 3.40 2.71
CA THR A 197 -16.14 4.73 2.34
C THR A 197 -17.65 4.85 2.49
N VAL A 198 -18.40 3.79 2.14
CA VAL A 198 -19.87 3.88 1.99
C VAL A 198 -20.66 3.21 3.10
N SER A 199 -20.02 2.45 3.98
CA SER A 199 -20.67 1.75 5.08
C SER A 199 -20.29 2.32 6.44
N GLU A 200 -21.04 1.94 7.45
CA GLU A 200 -20.79 2.30 8.85
C GLU A 200 -19.66 1.45 9.49
N ILE A 201 -18.81 0.81 8.70
CA ILE A 201 -17.77 -0.10 9.24
C ILE A 201 -16.76 0.63 10.13
N THR A 202 -16.56 1.92 9.89
CA THR A 202 -15.64 2.78 10.66
C THR A 202 -16.29 3.35 11.93
N THR A 203 -17.61 3.40 11.98
CA THR A 203 -18.37 4.04 13.06
C THR A 203 -19.24 3.08 13.86
N SER A 204 -19.59 1.92 13.29
CA SER A 204 -20.39 0.89 13.96
C SER A 204 -19.53 -0.32 14.32
N PRO A 205 -19.24 -0.55 15.63
CA PRO A 205 -18.46 -1.70 16.07
C PRO A 205 -19.06 -3.05 15.68
N ARG A 206 -20.39 -3.13 15.63
CA ARG A 206 -21.11 -4.37 15.24
C ARG A 206 -20.93 -4.66 13.75
N THR A 207 -21.03 -3.63 12.89
CA THR A 207 -20.78 -3.74 11.46
C THR A 207 -19.33 -4.16 11.19
N LEU A 208 -18.38 -3.58 11.93
CA LEU A 208 -16.97 -3.99 11.86
C LEU A 208 -16.79 -5.46 12.25
N ALA A 209 -17.39 -5.91 13.36
CA ALA A 209 -17.32 -7.31 13.78
C ALA A 209 -17.92 -8.27 12.74
N ALA A 210 -19.04 -7.90 12.10
CA ALA A 210 -19.61 -8.67 10.99
C ALA A 210 -18.64 -8.71 9.78
N GLY A 211 -18.00 -7.59 9.45
CA GLY A 211 -16.98 -7.53 8.39
C GLY A 211 -15.75 -8.39 8.67
N LEU A 212 -15.23 -8.36 9.91
CA LEU A 212 -14.14 -9.23 10.34
C LEU A 212 -14.49 -10.72 10.26
N PHE A 213 -15.70 -11.08 10.68
CA PHE A 213 -16.18 -12.45 10.58
C PHE A 213 -16.36 -12.87 9.12
N GLY A 214 -16.94 -12.00 8.28
CA GLY A 214 -17.06 -12.21 6.84
C GLY A 214 -15.71 -12.42 6.16
N TYR A 215 -14.71 -11.60 6.50
CA TYR A 215 -13.34 -11.76 6.00
C TYR A 215 -12.72 -13.10 6.43
N LEU A 216 -12.93 -13.52 7.68
CA LEU A 216 -12.46 -14.82 8.16
C LEU A 216 -13.08 -15.96 7.35
N MET A 217 -14.41 -15.93 7.15
CA MET A 217 -15.12 -16.95 6.35
C MET A 217 -14.66 -16.96 4.90
N PHE A 218 -14.50 -15.78 4.28
CA PHE A 218 -13.97 -15.63 2.92
C PHE A 218 -12.59 -16.28 2.78
N THR A 219 -11.69 -16.02 3.73
CA THR A 219 -10.32 -16.54 3.69
C THR A 219 -10.26 -18.04 3.93
N LEU A 220 -11.03 -18.56 4.89
CA LEU A 220 -11.06 -19.99 5.18
C LEU A 220 -11.70 -20.79 4.03
N THR A 221 -12.82 -20.30 3.50
CA THR A 221 -13.50 -20.96 2.37
C THR A 221 -12.63 -20.93 1.12
N GLY A 222 -12.10 -19.76 0.78
CA GLY A 222 -11.28 -19.61 -0.42
C GLY A 222 -9.96 -20.37 -0.34
N GLY A 223 -9.31 -20.35 0.82
CA GLY A 223 -8.10 -21.14 1.06
C GLY A 223 -8.34 -22.65 1.00
N GLY A 224 -9.49 -23.13 1.52
CA GLY A 224 -9.90 -24.53 1.39
C GLY A 224 -10.21 -24.94 -0.06
N LEU A 225 -10.81 -24.04 -0.84
CA LEU A 225 -11.15 -24.32 -2.24
C LEU A 225 -9.96 -24.31 -3.19
N PHE A 226 -9.05 -23.33 -3.05
CA PHE A 226 -7.96 -23.09 -4.02
C PHE A 226 -6.56 -23.37 -3.46
N GLY A 227 -6.46 -23.87 -2.23
CA GLY A 227 -5.20 -24.01 -1.51
C GLY A 227 -4.75 -22.70 -0.84
N PHE A 228 -4.36 -22.76 0.42
CA PHE A 228 -4.00 -21.56 1.19
C PHE A 228 -2.81 -20.80 0.61
N ARG A 229 -1.86 -21.50 0.00
CA ARG A 229 -0.70 -20.87 -0.64
C ARG A 229 -1.12 -19.99 -1.82
N ASN A 230 -1.93 -20.53 -2.73
CA ASN A 230 -2.45 -19.80 -3.88
C ASN A 230 -3.34 -18.64 -3.44
N TRP A 231 -4.20 -18.89 -2.44
CA TRP A 231 -5.11 -17.90 -1.90
C TRP A 231 -4.38 -16.68 -1.34
N PHE A 232 -3.42 -16.86 -0.45
CA PHE A 232 -2.67 -15.77 0.16
C PHE A 232 -1.69 -15.07 -0.79
N ASN A 233 -1.26 -15.71 -1.85
CA ASN A 233 -0.36 -15.07 -2.81
C ASN A 233 -1.10 -14.24 -3.85
N ASN A 234 -2.37 -14.59 -4.19
CA ASN A 234 -3.05 -14.04 -5.36
C ASN A 234 -4.43 -13.46 -5.08
N VAL A 235 -5.14 -13.90 -4.04
CA VAL A 235 -6.56 -13.56 -3.84
C VAL A 235 -6.82 -12.77 -2.58
N ASP A 236 -6.19 -13.15 -1.46
CA ASP A 236 -6.42 -12.47 -0.18
C ASP A 236 -5.93 -11.02 -0.21
N PRO A 237 -6.85 -10.03 -0.19
CA PRO A 237 -6.49 -8.63 -0.35
C PRO A 237 -5.58 -8.12 0.76
N VAL A 238 -5.79 -8.59 2.00
CA VAL A 238 -5.01 -8.15 3.16
C VAL A 238 -3.59 -8.66 3.09
N THR A 239 -3.40 -9.96 2.80
CA THR A 239 -2.05 -10.53 2.71
C THR A 239 -1.28 -9.96 1.54
N VAL A 240 -1.92 -9.79 0.37
CA VAL A 240 -1.28 -9.21 -0.82
C VAL A 240 -0.89 -7.74 -0.58
N PHE A 241 -1.74 -6.95 0.09
CA PHE A 241 -1.45 -5.59 0.51
C PHE A 241 -0.19 -5.52 1.39
N PHE A 242 -0.12 -6.31 2.45
CA PHE A 242 1.04 -6.32 3.34
C PHE A 242 2.31 -6.85 2.67
N HIS A 243 2.18 -7.85 1.77
CA HIS A 243 3.31 -8.35 1.00
C HIS A 243 3.88 -7.28 0.07
N ALA A 244 3.03 -6.45 -0.54
CA ALA A 244 3.49 -5.35 -1.37
C ALA A 244 4.28 -4.32 -0.54
N TYR A 245 3.72 -3.82 0.55
CA TYR A 245 4.40 -2.86 1.43
C TYR A 245 5.69 -3.40 2.05
N ALA A 246 5.73 -4.69 2.38
CA ALA A 246 6.92 -5.33 2.92
C ALA A 246 8.13 -5.34 1.97
N ARG A 247 7.91 -5.15 0.67
CA ARG A 247 9.01 -5.02 -0.31
C ARG A 247 9.85 -3.76 -0.13
N PHE A 248 9.28 -2.75 0.53
CA PHE A 248 10.03 -1.53 0.88
C PHE A 248 10.87 -1.69 2.16
N ALA A 249 10.55 -2.66 3.00
CA ALA A 249 11.15 -2.86 4.31
C ALA A 249 12.66 -3.16 4.25
N PRO A 250 13.44 -2.64 5.23
CA PRO A 250 14.87 -2.92 5.32
C PRO A 250 15.17 -4.34 5.77
N PHE A 251 14.34 -4.94 6.63
CA PHE A 251 14.56 -6.29 7.10
C PHE A 251 13.78 -7.31 6.28
N THR A 252 14.50 -8.29 5.77
CA THR A 252 13.94 -9.43 5.04
C THR A 252 14.42 -10.73 5.62
N ARG A 253 13.54 -11.71 5.60
CA ARG A 253 13.88 -13.06 6.00
C ARG A 253 14.12 -13.94 4.77
N ASP A 254 15.30 -14.59 4.73
CA ASP A 254 15.62 -15.64 3.78
C ASP A 254 15.92 -16.91 4.59
N ARG A 255 15.04 -17.93 4.51
CA ARG A 255 15.14 -19.21 5.24
C ARG A 255 15.62 -19.08 6.69
N THR A 256 16.95 -19.08 6.91
CA THR A 256 17.62 -19.02 8.23
C THR A 256 18.33 -17.69 8.48
N GLN A 257 18.30 -16.77 7.53
CA GLN A 257 19.02 -15.51 7.61
C GLN A 257 18.04 -14.33 7.64
N LEU A 258 18.33 -13.37 8.51
CA LEU A 258 17.72 -12.06 8.45
C LEU A 258 18.67 -11.14 7.68
N LYS A 259 18.22 -10.61 6.57
CA LYS A 259 18.98 -9.64 5.76
C LYS A 259 18.52 -8.24 6.09
N LEU A 260 19.48 -7.37 6.40
CA LEU A 260 19.28 -5.93 6.51
C LEU A 260 19.82 -5.26 5.25
N SER A 261 18.98 -4.54 4.54
CA SER A 261 19.33 -3.71 3.38
C SER A 261 18.79 -2.29 3.57
N PHE A 262 19.17 -1.35 2.69
CA PHE A 262 18.53 -0.04 2.72
C PHE A 262 17.05 -0.13 2.34
N PRO A 263 16.17 0.70 2.95
CA PRO A 263 14.76 0.73 2.59
C PRO A 263 14.55 0.97 1.09
N GLY A 264 13.65 0.23 0.48
CA GLY A 264 13.35 0.34 -0.95
C GLY A 264 14.34 -0.34 -1.90
N MET A 265 15.50 -0.84 -1.43
CA MET A 265 16.47 -1.49 -2.33
C MET A 265 15.92 -2.73 -3.03
N ARG A 266 15.03 -3.46 -2.40
CA ARG A 266 14.37 -4.63 -3.00
C ARG A 266 13.42 -4.29 -4.15
N LEU A 267 13.03 -3.03 -4.30
CA LEU A 267 12.21 -2.57 -5.42
C LEU A 267 12.99 -2.55 -6.74
N VAL A 268 14.32 -2.37 -6.66
CA VAL A 268 15.20 -2.22 -7.83
C VAL A 268 15.87 -3.53 -8.21
N THR A 269 16.26 -4.35 -7.23
CA THR A 269 16.96 -5.64 -7.44
C THR A 269 16.09 -6.70 -8.12
N ALA A 270 14.78 -6.53 -8.15
CA ALA A 270 13.86 -7.41 -8.87
C ALA A 270 14.03 -7.38 -10.40
N SER A 271 14.85 -6.48 -10.94
CA SER A 271 15.03 -6.30 -12.40
C SER A 271 16.26 -7.02 -12.98
N GLU A 272 17.14 -7.58 -12.15
CA GLU A 272 18.32 -8.32 -12.60
C GLU A 272 18.14 -9.84 -12.33
N PRO A 273 18.17 -10.70 -13.34
CA PRO A 273 18.12 -12.15 -13.16
C PRO A 273 19.49 -12.67 -12.68
N THR A 274 19.87 -12.38 -11.47
CA THR A 274 21.03 -13.04 -10.86
C THR A 274 20.60 -14.38 -10.28
N ALA A 275 21.21 -15.43 -10.73
CA ALA A 275 20.87 -16.86 -10.54
C ALA A 275 20.80 -17.39 -9.09
N THR A 276 20.77 -16.51 -8.09
CA THR A 276 20.71 -16.87 -6.66
C THR A 276 19.50 -16.28 -5.92
N GLN A 277 18.58 -15.60 -6.62
CA GLN A 277 17.44 -14.96 -5.95
C GLN A 277 16.25 -15.91 -5.86
N THR A 278 15.96 -16.35 -4.64
CA THR A 278 14.74 -17.07 -4.23
C THR A 278 13.53 -16.12 -4.07
N ASP A 279 13.69 -14.83 -4.32
CA ASP A 279 12.61 -13.84 -4.20
C ASP A 279 11.91 -13.65 -5.56
N ASP A 280 10.62 -13.98 -5.61
CA ASP A 280 9.76 -13.66 -6.74
C ASP A 280 9.78 -12.13 -7.00
N PRO A 281 9.82 -11.67 -8.26
CA PRO A 281 9.79 -10.26 -8.55
C PRO A 281 8.52 -9.62 -7.97
N LEU A 282 8.62 -8.37 -7.46
CA LEU A 282 7.46 -7.65 -6.94
C LEU A 282 6.39 -7.49 -8.03
N VAL A 283 6.85 -7.17 -9.23
CA VAL A 283 6.00 -6.92 -10.39
C VAL A 283 6.43 -7.85 -11.53
N SER A 284 5.55 -8.78 -11.86
CA SER A 284 5.75 -9.76 -12.93
C SER A 284 4.79 -9.55 -14.10
N GLY A 285 3.67 -8.89 -13.86
CA GLY A 285 2.61 -8.65 -14.83
C GLY A 285 1.84 -7.36 -14.59
N TYR A 286 0.84 -7.11 -15.42
CA TYR A 286 -0.02 -5.92 -15.31
C TYR A 286 -0.93 -5.95 -14.07
N ASP A 287 -1.22 -7.11 -13.52
CA ASP A 287 -1.92 -7.30 -12.26
C ASP A 287 -1.12 -6.74 -11.08
N ASP A 288 0.20 -6.94 -11.08
CA ASP A 288 1.10 -6.36 -10.08
C ASP A 288 1.27 -4.85 -10.28
N VAL A 289 1.35 -4.38 -11.54
CA VAL A 289 1.32 -2.95 -11.86
C VAL A 289 0.04 -2.31 -11.34
N ALA A 290 -1.11 -2.96 -11.56
CA ALA A 290 -2.40 -2.51 -11.05
C ALA A 290 -2.43 -2.45 -9.52
N LEU A 291 -1.85 -3.45 -8.84
CA LEU A 291 -1.74 -3.47 -7.39
C LEU A 291 -0.94 -2.26 -6.87
N VAL A 292 0.23 -1.99 -7.42
CA VAL A 292 1.06 -0.85 -6.97
C VAL A 292 0.37 0.49 -7.22
N ILE A 293 -0.27 0.65 -8.37
CA ILE A 293 -1.05 1.86 -8.68
C ILE A 293 -2.24 2.00 -7.74
N LEU A 294 -2.91 0.90 -7.41
CA LEU A 294 -4.01 0.91 -6.47
C LEU A 294 -3.57 1.40 -5.08
N LEU A 295 -2.39 1.01 -4.59
CA LEU A 295 -1.87 1.48 -3.30
C LEU A 295 -1.62 3.00 -3.28
N VAL A 296 -1.24 3.60 -4.40
CA VAL A 296 -1.16 5.07 -4.55
C VAL A 296 -2.54 5.69 -4.65
N TRP A 297 -3.43 5.09 -5.45
CA TRP A 297 -4.78 5.60 -5.68
C TRP A 297 -5.65 5.54 -4.42
N GLU A 298 -5.56 4.48 -3.62
CA GLU A 298 -6.28 4.34 -2.36
C GLU A 298 -6.13 5.57 -1.46
N LEU A 299 -4.88 6.00 -1.25
CA LEU A 299 -4.58 7.16 -0.41
C LEU A 299 -5.05 8.47 -1.05
N THR A 300 -4.91 8.59 -2.38
CA THR A 300 -5.40 9.73 -3.13
C THR A 300 -6.92 9.84 -3.08
N PHE A 301 -7.62 8.71 -3.26
CA PHE A 301 -9.07 8.63 -3.18
C PHE A 301 -9.57 8.97 -1.76
N SER A 302 -8.99 8.36 -0.73
CA SER A 302 -9.35 8.63 0.67
C SER A 302 -9.14 10.11 1.02
N GLY A 303 -8.03 10.71 0.58
CA GLY A 303 -7.79 12.14 0.73
C GLY A 303 -8.82 12.97 -0.02
N PHE A 304 -9.12 12.63 -1.27
CA PHE A 304 -10.08 13.39 -2.09
C PHE A 304 -11.48 13.41 -1.48
N VAL A 305 -12.03 12.25 -1.10
CA VAL A 305 -13.42 12.17 -0.58
C VAL A 305 -13.60 12.84 0.78
N THR A 306 -12.51 13.06 1.54
CA THR A 306 -12.54 13.72 2.85
C THR A 306 -12.23 15.20 2.80
N THR A 307 -11.81 15.75 1.63
CA THR A 307 -11.58 17.18 1.45
C THR A 307 -12.88 17.94 1.21
N THR A 308 -12.91 19.21 1.61
CA THR A 308 -14.04 20.12 1.33
C THR A 308 -14.30 20.23 -0.17
N VAL A 309 -13.23 20.29 -0.98
CA VAL A 309 -13.32 20.35 -2.45
C VAL A 309 -13.94 19.08 -3.02
N GLY A 310 -13.46 17.91 -2.60
CA GLY A 310 -14.02 16.63 -3.04
C GLY A 310 -15.49 16.47 -2.65
N ALA A 311 -15.83 16.82 -1.40
CA ALA A 311 -17.21 16.81 -0.94
C ALA A 311 -18.12 17.73 -1.77
N GLN A 312 -17.69 18.97 -2.04
CA GLN A 312 -18.44 19.92 -2.88
C GLN A 312 -18.61 19.43 -4.32
N MET A 313 -17.58 18.80 -4.91
CA MET A 313 -17.67 18.23 -6.25
C MET A 313 -18.61 17.02 -6.33
N LEU A 314 -18.66 16.21 -5.28
CA LEU A 314 -19.50 15.00 -5.25
C LEU A 314 -20.93 15.28 -4.79
N GLN A 315 -21.16 16.36 -4.03
CA GLN A 315 -22.48 16.72 -3.48
C GLN A 315 -23.61 16.72 -4.52
N PRO A 316 -23.47 17.34 -5.71
CA PRO A 316 -24.54 17.34 -6.71
C PRO A 316 -24.89 15.94 -7.21
N LEU A 317 -23.91 15.03 -7.26
CA LEU A 317 -24.10 13.65 -7.69
C LEU A 317 -24.75 12.80 -6.59
N VAL A 318 -24.32 13.01 -5.34
CA VAL A 318 -24.82 12.26 -4.17
C VAL A 318 -26.23 12.71 -3.76
N SER A 319 -26.57 14.00 -3.95
CA SER A 319 -27.91 14.54 -3.70
C SER A 319 -28.90 14.26 -4.84
N GLY A 320 -28.45 13.70 -5.94
CA GLY A 320 -29.27 13.34 -7.09
C GLY A 320 -30.02 12.01 -6.93
N SER A 321 -30.48 11.46 -8.05
CA SER A 321 -31.25 10.20 -8.08
C SER A 321 -30.36 8.94 -7.90
N ILE A 322 -29.02 9.10 -7.98
CA ILE A 322 -28.09 7.97 -7.91
C ILE A 322 -27.73 7.72 -6.43
N PRO A 323 -27.85 6.49 -5.92
CA PRO A 323 -27.44 6.19 -4.56
C PRO A 323 -25.96 6.53 -4.30
N ALA A 324 -25.66 7.16 -3.17
CA ALA A 324 -24.30 7.56 -2.80
C ALA A 324 -23.25 6.43 -2.91
N PRO A 325 -23.53 5.18 -2.50
CA PRO A 325 -22.59 4.08 -2.69
C PRO A 325 -22.17 3.84 -4.15
N VAL A 326 -23.09 4.05 -5.10
CA VAL A 326 -22.82 3.89 -6.54
C VAL A 326 -21.93 5.04 -7.03
N VAL A 327 -22.20 6.28 -6.58
CA VAL A 327 -21.37 7.45 -6.92
C VAL A 327 -19.94 7.26 -6.44
N TYR A 328 -19.74 6.93 -5.15
CA TYR A 328 -18.40 6.69 -4.60
C TYR A 328 -17.69 5.51 -5.26
N GLY A 329 -18.41 4.41 -5.54
CA GLY A 329 -17.87 3.27 -6.29
C GLY A 329 -17.44 3.65 -7.71
N GLY A 330 -18.26 4.47 -8.39
CA GLY A 330 -17.93 5.01 -9.72
C GLY A 330 -16.65 5.87 -9.70
N VAL A 331 -16.54 6.79 -8.74
CA VAL A 331 -15.35 7.64 -8.58
C VAL A 331 -14.10 6.79 -8.28
N LEU A 332 -14.22 5.80 -7.39
CA LEU A 332 -13.14 4.89 -7.05
C LEU A 332 -12.64 4.12 -8.28
N LEU A 333 -13.55 3.53 -9.05
CA LEU A 333 -13.19 2.69 -10.22
C LEU A 333 -12.70 3.52 -11.40
N ILE A 334 -13.36 4.66 -11.69
CA ILE A 334 -12.95 5.55 -12.78
C ILE A 334 -11.58 6.13 -12.49
N GLY A 335 -11.37 6.65 -11.28
CA GLY A 335 -10.10 7.23 -10.88
C GLY A 335 -8.97 6.19 -10.91
N PHE A 336 -9.17 4.99 -10.37
CA PHE A 336 -8.22 3.89 -10.49
C PHE A 336 -7.88 3.58 -11.96
N SER A 337 -8.90 3.50 -12.81
CA SER A 337 -8.71 3.23 -14.23
C SER A 337 -7.91 4.34 -14.93
N VAL A 338 -8.19 5.60 -14.60
CA VAL A 338 -7.45 6.75 -15.13
C VAL A 338 -5.98 6.69 -14.71
N PHE A 339 -5.69 6.44 -13.43
CA PHE A 339 -4.32 6.32 -12.95
C PHE A 339 -3.56 5.15 -13.62
N PHE A 340 -4.21 4.00 -13.72
CA PHE A 340 -3.64 2.82 -14.37
C PHE A 340 -3.36 3.07 -15.85
N LEU A 341 -4.33 3.58 -16.59
CA LEU A 341 -4.18 3.86 -18.02
C LEU A 341 -3.18 4.97 -18.29
N ALA A 342 -3.14 6.02 -17.44
CA ALA A 342 -2.15 7.08 -17.54
C ALA A 342 -0.72 6.56 -17.35
N PHE A 343 -0.51 5.67 -16.38
CA PHE A 343 0.80 5.05 -16.16
C PHE A 343 1.23 4.17 -17.34
N VAL A 344 0.33 3.32 -17.83
CA VAL A 344 0.58 2.46 -19.00
C VAL A 344 0.86 3.33 -20.24
N PHE A 345 0.08 4.38 -20.45
CA PHE A 345 0.28 5.31 -21.57
C PHE A 345 1.64 6.03 -21.46
N ALA A 346 1.98 6.56 -20.29
CA ALA A 346 3.27 7.19 -20.05
C ALA A 346 4.45 6.25 -20.34
N GLY A 347 4.35 4.99 -19.91
CA GLY A 347 5.35 3.96 -20.19
C GLY A 347 5.49 3.66 -21.69
N ARG A 348 4.39 3.60 -22.43
CA ARG A 348 4.42 3.42 -23.89
C ARG A 348 5.04 4.62 -24.60
N VAL A 349 4.68 5.84 -24.21
CA VAL A 349 5.26 7.07 -24.76
C VAL A 349 6.76 7.15 -24.45
N ALA A 350 7.16 6.82 -23.22
CA ALA A 350 8.58 6.79 -22.83
C ALA A 350 9.37 5.78 -23.71
N CYS A 351 8.84 4.57 -23.90
CA CYS A 351 9.45 3.54 -24.75
C CYS A 351 9.63 4.04 -26.18
N ALA A 352 8.60 4.63 -26.77
CA ALA A 352 8.64 5.18 -28.12
C ALA A 352 9.65 6.34 -28.25
N ARG A 353 9.70 7.24 -27.27
CA ARG A 353 10.61 8.40 -27.26
C ARG A 353 12.08 8.03 -27.03
N LEU A 354 12.33 7.06 -26.18
CA LEU A 354 13.68 6.58 -25.90
C LEU A 354 14.23 5.66 -26.99
N ARG A 355 13.44 5.33 -28.01
CA ARG A 355 13.78 4.34 -29.02
C ARG A 355 14.35 3.06 -28.40
N SER A 356 13.74 2.63 -27.29
CA SER A 356 14.18 1.46 -26.55
C SER A 356 14.02 0.22 -27.43
N THR A 357 15.03 -0.65 -27.41
CA THR A 357 14.95 -1.98 -28.02
C THR A 357 14.13 -2.95 -27.16
N ARG A 358 13.82 -2.56 -25.89
CA ARG A 358 12.97 -3.34 -24.98
C ARG A 358 11.50 -3.08 -25.31
N ASP A 359 10.69 -4.11 -25.15
CA ASP A 359 9.23 -3.96 -25.27
C ASP A 359 8.67 -3.00 -24.19
N SER A 360 7.58 -2.30 -24.54
CA SER A 360 6.93 -1.34 -23.65
C SER A 360 6.41 -1.97 -22.35
N SER A 361 5.96 -3.21 -22.40
CA SER A 361 5.52 -3.96 -21.23
C SER A 361 6.66 -4.17 -20.23
N THR A 362 7.84 -4.56 -20.71
CA THR A 362 9.05 -4.72 -19.87
C THR A 362 9.41 -3.41 -19.16
N LEU A 363 9.29 -2.28 -19.85
CA LEU A 363 9.61 -0.99 -19.30
C LEU A 363 8.57 -0.55 -18.24
N ILE A 364 7.28 -0.75 -18.50
CA ILE A 364 6.19 -0.47 -17.57
C ILE A 364 6.36 -1.29 -16.28
N ILE A 365 6.61 -2.60 -16.43
CA ILE A 365 6.84 -3.52 -15.30
C ILE A 365 8.06 -3.10 -14.48
N ALA A 366 9.15 -2.71 -15.14
CA ALA A 366 10.39 -2.30 -14.45
C ALA A 366 10.25 -1.00 -13.65
N PHE A 367 9.39 -0.07 -14.10
CA PHE A 367 9.18 1.22 -13.41
C PHE A 367 8.11 1.17 -12.31
N ALA A 368 7.14 0.25 -12.39
CA ALA A 368 6.04 0.17 -11.44
C ALA A 368 6.50 0.05 -9.97
N PRO A 369 7.54 -0.74 -9.61
CA PRO A 369 8.00 -0.83 -8.22
C PRO A 369 8.36 0.52 -7.58
N SER A 370 8.85 1.50 -8.35
CA SER A 370 9.22 2.82 -7.83
C SER A 370 8.02 3.59 -7.24
N LEU A 371 6.81 3.35 -7.76
CA LEU A 371 5.58 3.95 -7.23
C LEU A 371 5.24 3.46 -5.83
N LEU A 372 5.72 2.27 -5.44
CA LEU A 372 5.52 1.78 -4.07
C LEU A 372 6.21 2.69 -3.04
N ALA A 373 7.37 3.27 -3.38
CA ALA A 373 8.02 4.25 -2.52
C ALA A 373 7.14 5.51 -2.31
N VAL A 374 6.41 5.92 -3.35
CA VAL A 374 5.43 7.01 -3.26
C VAL A 374 4.27 6.62 -2.35
N ALA A 375 3.72 5.42 -2.52
CA ALA A 375 2.65 4.90 -1.66
C ALA A 375 3.08 4.84 -0.18
N VAL A 376 4.31 4.35 0.10
CA VAL A 376 4.88 4.29 1.46
C VAL A 376 5.02 5.69 2.06
N GLY A 377 5.61 6.63 1.33
CA GLY A 377 5.79 8.01 1.79
C GLY A 377 4.47 8.70 2.08
N TYR A 378 3.48 8.52 1.20
CA TYR A 378 2.14 9.08 1.38
C TYR A 378 1.41 8.44 2.57
N HIS A 379 1.43 7.11 2.68
CA HIS A 379 0.84 6.40 3.81
C HIS A 379 1.46 6.86 5.14
N LEU A 380 2.79 6.97 5.19
CA LEU A 380 3.48 7.45 6.39
C LEU A 380 3.03 8.88 6.75
N ALA A 381 3.03 9.80 5.79
CA ALA A 381 2.63 11.19 6.04
C ALA A 381 1.17 11.29 6.50
N HIS A 382 0.26 10.52 5.88
CA HIS A 382 -1.16 10.52 6.18
C HIS A 382 -1.47 9.94 7.58
N TYR A 383 -0.92 8.77 7.89
CA TYR A 383 -1.24 8.04 9.12
C TYR A 383 -0.34 8.37 10.31
N ALA A 384 0.88 8.92 10.11
CA ALA A 384 1.72 9.35 11.24
C ALA A 384 1.06 10.48 12.03
N GLY A 385 0.50 11.48 11.34
CA GLY A 385 -0.26 12.55 11.97
C GLY A 385 -1.47 12.02 12.76
N PHE A 386 -2.18 11.05 12.19
CA PHE A 386 -3.29 10.37 12.85
C PHE A 386 -2.87 9.63 14.12
N LEU A 387 -1.80 8.84 14.09
CA LEU A 387 -1.30 8.12 15.27
C LEU A 387 -0.79 9.07 16.36
N ILE A 388 -0.10 10.16 15.98
CA ILE A 388 0.38 11.17 16.93
C ILE A 388 -0.81 11.86 17.61
N SER A 389 -1.88 12.15 16.87
CA SER A 389 -3.09 12.78 17.42
C SER A 389 -3.88 11.88 18.37
N LEU A 390 -3.68 10.57 18.33
CA LEU A 390 -4.27 9.60 19.27
C LEU A 390 -3.39 9.35 20.50
N SER A 391 -2.15 9.84 20.48
CA SER A 391 -1.25 9.76 21.64
C SER A 391 -1.72 10.74 22.71
N PRO A 392 -1.83 10.31 23.97
CA PRO A 392 -2.26 11.16 25.08
C PRO A 392 -1.27 12.29 25.38
#